data_ada483c8a687f203c5004915994b1fd6
#
_entry.id   ada483c8a687f203c5004915994b1fd6
#
_cell.length_a   1.000
_cell.length_b   1.000
_cell.length_c   1.000
_cell.angle_alpha   90.00
_cell.angle_beta   90.00
_cell.angle_gamma   90.00
#
_symmetry.space_group_name_H-M   'P 1'
#
loop_
_entity.id
_entity.type
_entity.pdbx_description
1 polymer ?
#
loop_
_entity_poly.entity_id
_entity_poly.type
_entity_poly.pdbx_seq_one_letter_code
_entity_poly.pdbx_strand_id
1 'polypeptide(L)' 'MEKSQEMKKYTRTSLLMSKKYSNYKDLLKVLLDENIKYTFEETDKIIDNYLKKEVK' A
#
# COMPACT_ATOMS: atom_id res chain seq x y z
N MET A 1 3.69 15.98 -15.31
CA MET A 1 3.58 15.96 -14.79
C MET A 1 4.13 15.30 -13.84
N GLU A 2 4.43 15.33 -13.26
CA GLU A 2 4.90 14.85 -12.48
C GLU A 2 4.99 13.65 -12.25
N LYS A 3 4.88 13.18 -12.86
CA LYS A 3 4.99 11.95 -12.83
C LYS A 3 6.15 11.40 -12.25
N SER A 4 7.16 11.85 -12.31
CA SER A 4 8.34 11.22 -11.82
C SER A 4 8.25 10.99 -10.36
N GLN A 5 7.49 11.72 -9.69
CA GLN A 5 7.42 11.48 -8.33
C GLN A 5 6.80 10.23 -8.01
N GLU A 6 6.14 9.64 -8.93
CA GLU A 6 5.52 8.42 -8.67
C GLU A 6 6.41 7.33 -8.39
N MET A 7 7.67 7.43 -8.67
CA MET A 7 8.58 6.33 -8.42
C MET A 7 9.04 6.25 -6.99
N LYS A 8 8.59 7.16 -6.16
CA LYS A 8 8.99 7.14 -4.77
C LYS A 8 8.41 5.93 -4.06
N LYS A 9 9.23 5.23 -3.31
CA LYS A 9 8.77 4.07 -2.59
C LYS A 9 8.80 4.31 -1.09
N TYR A 10 7.91 3.63 -0.39
CA TYR A 10 7.75 3.82 1.04
C TYR A 10 7.81 2.49 1.76
N THR A 11 8.29 2.52 2.98
CA THR A 11 8.32 1.30 3.77
C THR A 11 6.92 1.00 4.26
N ARG A 12 6.71 -0.21 4.73
CA ARG A 12 5.42 -0.59 5.27
C ARG A 12 5.02 0.36 6.40
N THR A 13 5.95 0.67 7.28
CA THR A 13 5.65 1.56 8.40
C THR A 13 5.19 2.93 7.91
N SER A 14 5.86 3.46 6.90
CA SER A 14 5.46 4.75 6.36
C SER A 14 4.06 4.70 5.80
N LEU A 15 3.73 3.62 5.12
CA LEU A 15 2.41 3.49 4.54
C LEU A 15 1.35 3.35 5.63
N LEU A 16 1.67 2.64 6.69
CA LEU A 16 0.72 2.48 7.77
C LEU A 16 0.42 3.81 8.46
N MET A 17 1.40 4.70 8.47
CA MET A 17 1.21 5.98 9.10
C MET A 17 0.55 6.99 8.20
N SER A 18 0.33 6.64 6.96
CA SER A 18 -0.27 7.55 6.01
C SER A 18 -1.76 7.64 6.26
N LYS A 19 -2.30 8.84 6.23
CA LYS A 19 -3.72 9.00 6.42
C LYS A 19 -4.51 8.35 5.32
N LYS A 20 -3.94 8.25 4.16
CA LYS A 20 -4.60 7.65 3.03
C LYS A 20 -4.99 6.20 3.33
N TYR A 21 -4.18 5.52 4.13
CA TYR A 21 -4.42 4.12 4.42
C TYR A 21 -4.84 3.86 5.85
N SER A 22 -5.32 4.88 6.53
CA SER A 22 -5.67 4.70 7.93
C SER A 22 -6.72 3.62 8.12
N ASN A 23 -7.62 3.45 7.17
CA ASN A 23 -8.65 2.42 7.28
C ASN A 23 -8.13 1.04 6.94
N TYR A 24 -6.93 0.95 6.41
CA TYR A 24 -6.38 -0.33 6.00
C TYR A 24 -5.13 -0.71 6.77
N LYS A 25 -4.93 -0.10 7.92
CA LYS A 25 -3.71 -0.39 8.67
C LYS A 25 -3.53 -1.85 8.98
N ASP A 26 -4.55 -2.49 9.49
CA ASP A 26 -4.43 -3.89 9.85
C ASP A 26 -4.20 -4.75 8.62
N LEU A 27 -4.87 -4.39 7.54
CA LEU A 27 -4.72 -5.13 6.31
C LEU A 27 -3.30 -5.01 5.78
N LEU A 28 -2.77 -3.81 5.77
CA LEU A 28 -1.43 -3.62 5.24
C LEU A 28 -0.36 -4.29 6.10
N LYS A 29 -0.61 -4.43 7.36
CA LYS A 29 0.34 -5.10 8.22
C LYS A 29 0.58 -6.53 7.78
N VAL A 30 -0.46 -7.18 7.26
CA VAL A 30 -0.29 -8.55 6.80
C VAL A 30 0.02 -8.65 5.32
N LEU A 31 -0.40 -7.67 4.54
CA LEU A 31 -0.16 -7.74 3.11
C LEU A 31 1.22 -7.27 2.69
N LEU A 32 1.76 -6.31 3.40
CA LEU A 32 3.05 -5.76 3.03
C LEU A 32 4.18 -6.37 3.81
N ASP A 33 5.33 -6.45 3.15
CA ASP A 33 6.51 -7.02 3.77
C ASP A 33 7.35 -5.86 4.28
N GLU A 34 7.76 -5.92 5.53
CA GLU A 34 8.52 -4.81 6.09
C GLU A 34 9.89 -4.65 5.44
N ASN A 35 10.37 -5.65 4.74
CA ASN A 35 11.65 -5.54 4.06
C ASN A 35 11.54 -5.02 2.65
N ILE A 36 10.33 -4.76 2.19
CA ILE A 36 10.11 -4.31 0.83
C ILE A 36 9.48 -2.94 0.85
N LYS A 37 9.84 -2.11 -0.10
CA LYS A 37 9.24 -0.80 -0.21
C LYS A 37 8.24 -0.81 -1.35
N TYR A 38 7.20 0.00 -1.21
CA TYR A 38 6.12 0.01 -2.17
C TYR A 38 5.77 1.42 -2.59
N THR A 39 5.30 1.58 -3.80
CA THR A 39 4.78 2.86 -4.22
C THR A 39 3.31 2.89 -3.83
N PHE A 40 2.71 4.06 -3.89
CA PHE A 40 1.29 4.15 -3.60
C PHE A 40 0.50 3.30 -4.58
N GLU A 41 0.92 3.31 -5.84
CA GLU A 41 0.24 2.53 -6.85
C GLU A 41 0.28 1.05 -6.51
N GLU A 42 1.43 0.57 -6.12
CA GLU A 42 1.57 -0.84 -5.79
C GLU A 42 0.73 -1.18 -4.57
N THR A 43 0.72 -0.30 -3.59
CA THR A 43 -0.06 -0.53 -2.40
C THR A 43 -1.55 -0.58 -2.71
N ASP A 44 -2.00 0.33 -3.55
CA ASP A 44 -3.40 0.33 -3.95
C ASP A 44 -3.77 -0.95 -4.67
N LYS A 45 -2.89 -1.43 -5.51
CA LYS A 45 -3.15 -2.66 -6.23
C LYS A 45 -3.24 -3.85 -5.29
N ILE A 46 -2.36 -3.88 -4.32
CA ILE A 46 -2.37 -4.97 -3.37
C ILE A 46 -3.68 -4.99 -2.58
N ILE A 47 -4.12 -3.83 -2.16
CA ILE A 47 -5.38 -3.73 -1.43
C ILE A 47 -6.54 -4.13 -2.30
N ASP A 48 -6.55 -3.64 -3.51
CA ASP A 48 -7.62 -3.92 -4.43
C ASP A 48 -7.72 -5.41 -4.73
N ASN A 49 -6.60 -6.04 -4.94
CA ASN A 49 -6.59 -7.48 -5.18
C ASN A 49 -7.12 -8.24 -3.99
N TYR A 50 -6.75 -7.82 -2.81
CA TYR A 50 -7.21 -8.51 -1.62
C TYR A 50 -8.72 -8.37 -1.48
N LEU A 51 -9.24 -7.18 -1.67
CA LEU A 51 -10.66 -6.95 -1.54
C LEU A 51 -11.45 -7.70 -2.59
N LYS A 52 -10.93 -7.78 -3.79
CA LYS A 52 -11.60 -8.52 -4.83
C LYS A 52 -11.67 -9.99 -4.52
N LYS A 53 -10.60 -10.52 -3.96
CA LYS A 53 -10.59 -11.91 -3.63
C LYS A 53 -11.59 -12.22 -2.55
N GLU A 54 -11.76 -11.30 -1.66
CA GLU A 54 -12.67 -11.52 -0.59
C GLU A 54 -14.09 -11.61 -1.05
N VAL A 55 -14.38 -10.90 -2.07
CA VAL A 55 -15.72 -10.85 -2.53
C VAL A 55 -16.26 -12.12 -3.00
N LYS A 56 -15.47 -13.00 -3.51
CA LYS A 56 -16.00 -14.16 -4.06
C LYS A 56 -16.80 -14.89 -3.18
#